data_c3c42d511ecbdbc8198cdd1d389170ac
#
_entry.id   c3c42d511ecbdbc8198cdd1d389170ac
#
_cell.length_a   1.000
_cell.length_b   1.000
_cell.length_c   1.000
_cell.angle_alpha   90.00
_cell.angle_beta   90.00
_cell.angle_gamma   90.00
#
_symmetry.space_group_name_H-M   'P 1'
#
loop_
_entity.id
_entity.type
_entity.pdbx_description
1 polymer ?
#
loop_
_entity_poly.entity_id
_entity_poly.type
_entity_poly.pdbx_seq_one_letter_code
_entity_poly.pdbx_strand_id
1 'polypeptide(L)'
;MFGALLFAICVSGAAYGKDDGNDHSITIEKNVQSYVINSDGSFVLDVEMVSRINEERAIKARAQHPLSYNRALETLEVVEAFTQKPDGRKVPVGTEQIKEQQEQVSSQAPMFQDSRVKVVIFPEVAVGDRLVLRYQRHRTIALFPQQFEDISIPEFNPMDLFSLTYDLPADMPLYSDTKGFKPSTPKAAPGRKVYRWDYVPAEKARIEQGAVSYVDYGQYLAVSTFANFKDFAKAYQERAGVEVTPAITELAEKLTANLPTPRAKALALSDWVRENIRYVAVYVGAGGVVPHAAQAVLDNRYGDCKDHVALLEALLKAVAIESSPALINLGNAYTLPTVPTLGLLNHVITYVPSLDLYVDSTDSSIAAGYLPILILNKPVLLTASGERRQTPANQFSKVVNDMTFKVAGSGAADFTSVATVEGWAAESNRYVYKSMKPTDRDLLIQQILTAYGQTGSGKFKTSSLVGNAEKFKSTMTGRTDNLVNLPGPIGVPTLSSLAGGILQNVFAFASEKERTQGFVCISSETEETSRFEFPKEVSILAVPKAVTLQKSDFDYSATYTKDGDAVVIKRRLKFTHPDAVCSPEEFAGMKPVIEGMVNDLKSQIIVQTL
;
A
#
# COMPACT_ATOMS: atom_id res chain seq x y z
N MET A 1 0.85 10.47 -0.81
CA MET A 1 -0.28 11.14 -0.17
C MET A 1 -1.19 10.07 0.41
N PHE A 2 -0.79 9.45 1.54
CA PHE A 2 -1.64 8.49 2.24
C PHE A 2 -2.50 9.27 3.22
N GLY A 3 -3.73 9.58 2.78
CA GLY A 3 -4.75 10.10 3.67
C GLY A 3 -5.12 9.00 4.68
N ALA A 4 -5.07 9.32 5.96
CA ALA A 4 -5.72 8.53 6.99
C ALA A 4 -7.20 8.42 6.60
N LEU A 5 -7.61 7.25 6.09
CA LEU A 5 -9.00 6.94 5.83
C LEU A 5 -9.72 6.82 7.19
N LEU A 6 -10.34 7.90 7.60
CA LEU A 6 -11.47 7.85 8.53
C LEU A 6 -12.62 7.14 7.79
N PHE A 7 -12.75 5.83 7.98
CA PHE A 7 -13.89 5.07 7.48
C PHE A 7 -15.12 5.45 8.31
N ALA A 8 -15.95 6.32 7.74
CA ALA A 8 -17.35 6.41 8.15
C ALA A 8 -18.06 5.14 7.66
N ILE A 9 -18.34 4.21 8.58
CA ILE A 9 -19.11 3.01 8.28
C ILE A 9 -20.59 3.42 8.23
N CYS A 10 -21.07 3.77 7.03
CA CYS A 10 -22.50 3.68 6.74
C CYS A 10 -22.83 2.19 6.54
N VAL A 11 -23.40 1.55 7.54
CA VAL A 11 -24.04 0.24 7.39
C VAL A 11 -25.36 0.44 6.65
N SER A 12 -25.29 0.58 5.33
CA SER A 12 -26.42 0.35 4.46
C SER A 12 -26.45 -1.15 4.14
N GLY A 13 -27.43 -1.87 4.67
CA GLY A 13 -27.72 -3.25 4.30
C GLY A 13 -28.12 -3.34 2.84
N ALA A 14 -27.17 -3.47 1.94
CA ALA A 14 -27.40 -3.90 0.58
C ALA A 14 -27.42 -5.43 0.56
N ALA A 15 -28.48 -6.01 0.02
CA ALA A 15 -28.55 -7.43 -0.31
C ALA A 15 -27.45 -7.73 -1.34
N TYR A 16 -26.40 -8.45 -0.92
CA TYR A 16 -25.36 -8.92 -1.80
C TYR A 16 -25.91 -10.05 -2.67
N GLY A 17 -26.25 -9.73 -3.93
CA GLY A 17 -26.22 -10.72 -4.99
C GLY A 17 -24.79 -11.28 -5.12
N LYS A 18 -24.62 -12.46 -5.69
CA LYS A 18 -23.30 -13.00 -6.05
C LYS A 18 -22.63 -11.99 -6.99
N ASP A 19 -21.74 -11.17 -6.44
CA ASP A 19 -20.89 -10.27 -7.22
C ASP A 19 -19.78 -11.14 -7.83
N ASP A 20 -19.75 -11.27 -9.14
CA ASP A 20 -18.78 -12.09 -9.87
C ASP A 20 -17.37 -11.46 -9.91
N GLY A 21 -17.15 -10.38 -9.17
CA GLY A 21 -15.88 -9.69 -9.05
C GLY A 21 -15.43 -8.91 -10.28
N ASN A 22 -16.17 -8.99 -11.41
CA ASN A 22 -15.89 -8.18 -12.59
C ASN A 22 -16.58 -6.82 -12.51
N ASP A 23 -15.88 -5.77 -12.90
CA ASP A 23 -16.50 -4.47 -13.14
C ASP A 23 -17.13 -4.44 -14.53
N HIS A 24 -18.43 -4.70 -14.61
CA HIS A 24 -19.21 -4.71 -15.86
C HIS A 24 -19.50 -3.32 -16.43
N SER A 25 -19.00 -2.26 -15.83
CA SER A 25 -19.21 -0.89 -16.35
C SER A 25 -18.62 -0.67 -17.73
N ILE A 26 -17.62 -1.49 -18.10
CA ILE A 26 -17.10 -1.61 -19.47
C ILE A 26 -16.90 -3.08 -19.85
N THR A 27 -16.77 -3.33 -21.15
CA THR A 27 -16.22 -4.58 -21.72
C THR A 27 -15.00 -4.25 -22.55
N ILE A 28 -13.89 -4.91 -22.30
CA ILE A 28 -12.69 -4.84 -23.16
C ILE A 28 -12.88 -5.82 -24.31
N GLU A 29 -13.42 -5.34 -25.43
CA GLU A 29 -13.67 -6.18 -26.61
C GLU A 29 -12.37 -6.61 -27.27
N LYS A 30 -11.31 -5.79 -27.17
CA LYS A 30 -9.98 -6.08 -27.73
C LYS A 30 -8.88 -5.40 -26.92
N ASN A 31 -7.83 -6.16 -26.61
CA ASN A 31 -6.53 -5.68 -26.17
C ASN A 31 -5.47 -6.56 -26.81
N VAL A 32 -4.85 -6.07 -27.87
CA VAL A 32 -3.81 -6.79 -28.60
C VAL A 32 -2.51 -6.01 -28.48
N GLN A 33 -1.49 -6.66 -27.94
CA GLN A 33 -0.17 -6.09 -27.74
C GLN A 33 0.86 -6.88 -28.54
N SER A 34 1.65 -6.21 -29.35
CA SER A 34 2.65 -6.83 -30.18
C SER A 34 4.01 -6.15 -30.02
N TYR A 35 4.95 -6.86 -29.47
CA TYR A 35 6.34 -6.43 -29.29
C TYR A 35 7.21 -6.93 -30.44
N VAL A 36 7.98 -6.03 -31.03
CA VAL A 36 9.11 -6.35 -31.93
C VAL A 36 10.38 -5.92 -31.21
N ILE A 37 11.16 -6.90 -30.74
CA ILE A 37 12.31 -6.71 -29.84
C ILE A 37 13.59 -6.85 -30.66
N ASN A 38 14.55 -5.95 -30.47
CA ASN A 38 15.87 -5.97 -31.09
C ASN A 38 16.90 -6.65 -30.18
N SER A 39 18.06 -7.01 -30.77
CA SER A 39 19.15 -7.68 -30.05
C SER A 39 19.78 -6.84 -28.92
N ASP A 40 19.62 -5.52 -28.97
CA ASP A 40 20.08 -4.60 -27.91
C ASP A 40 19.08 -4.44 -26.76
N GLY A 41 17.90 -5.09 -26.85
CA GLY A 41 16.82 -4.99 -25.88
C GLY A 41 15.86 -3.82 -26.12
N SER A 42 16.11 -2.97 -27.11
CA SER A 42 15.15 -1.98 -27.57
C SER A 42 13.94 -2.66 -28.24
N PHE A 43 12.78 -1.99 -28.29
CA PHE A 43 11.60 -2.59 -28.88
C PHE A 43 10.60 -1.57 -29.43
N VAL A 44 9.74 -2.05 -30.30
CA VAL A 44 8.49 -1.36 -30.68
C VAL A 44 7.34 -2.19 -30.13
N LEU A 45 6.47 -1.54 -29.38
CA LEU A 45 5.20 -2.10 -28.91
C LEU A 45 4.05 -1.44 -29.68
N ASP A 46 3.27 -2.21 -30.40
CA ASP A 46 2.00 -1.79 -31.01
C ASP A 46 0.85 -2.31 -30.14
N VAL A 47 -0.03 -1.41 -29.72
CA VAL A 47 -1.18 -1.72 -28.87
C VAL A 47 -2.46 -1.31 -29.58
N GLU A 48 -3.41 -2.23 -29.66
CA GLU A 48 -4.77 -1.97 -30.14
C GLU A 48 -5.77 -2.32 -29.04
N MET A 49 -6.53 -1.31 -28.61
CA MET A 49 -7.54 -1.43 -27.56
C MET A 49 -8.91 -1.03 -28.08
N VAL A 50 -9.93 -1.81 -27.74
CA VAL A 50 -11.35 -1.47 -27.97
C VAL A 50 -12.10 -1.75 -26.66
N SER A 51 -12.66 -0.70 -26.08
CA SER A 51 -13.45 -0.79 -24.85
C SER A 51 -14.86 -0.28 -25.08
N ARG A 52 -15.87 -1.09 -24.81
CA ARG A 52 -17.29 -0.69 -24.89
C ARG A 52 -17.74 -0.16 -23.54
N ILE A 53 -18.40 1.00 -23.55
CA ILE A 53 -19.00 1.61 -22.37
C ILE A 53 -20.37 0.97 -22.10
N ASN A 54 -20.55 0.32 -20.97
CA ASN A 54 -21.80 -0.35 -20.61
C ASN A 54 -22.65 0.45 -19.61
N GLU A 55 -22.00 1.30 -18.77
CA GLU A 55 -22.68 2.07 -17.73
C GLU A 55 -22.20 3.53 -17.70
N GLU A 56 -23.09 4.44 -17.32
CA GLU A 56 -22.81 5.88 -17.28
C GLU A 56 -21.64 6.25 -16.34
N ARG A 57 -21.51 5.52 -15.20
CA ARG A 57 -20.42 5.75 -14.25
C ARG A 57 -19.02 5.55 -14.85
N ALA A 58 -18.90 4.75 -15.90
CA ALA A 58 -17.63 4.53 -16.60
C ALA A 58 -17.20 5.70 -17.50
N ILE A 59 -18.14 6.52 -17.97
CA ILE A 59 -17.89 7.59 -18.94
C ILE A 59 -16.78 8.51 -18.43
N LYS A 60 -16.95 9.07 -17.23
CA LYS A 60 -15.96 10.02 -16.66
C LYS A 60 -14.57 9.40 -16.49
N ALA A 61 -14.49 8.14 -16.12
CA ALA A 61 -13.22 7.44 -15.87
C ALA A 61 -12.53 7.01 -17.17
N ARG A 62 -13.28 6.67 -18.23
CA ARG A 62 -12.75 6.09 -19.46
C ARG A 62 -12.66 7.07 -20.63
N ALA A 63 -13.41 8.18 -20.61
CA ALA A 63 -13.32 9.22 -21.64
C ALA A 63 -11.93 9.89 -21.70
N GLN A 64 -11.10 9.73 -20.68
CA GLN A 64 -9.71 10.18 -20.67
C GLN A 64 -8.80 8.98 -20.44
N HIS A 65 -7.96 8.66 -21.41
CA HIS A 65 -7.03 7.52 -21.31
C HIS A 65 -5.58 8.03 -21.16
N PRO A 66 -4.99 7.92 -19.96
CA PRO A 66 -3.61 8.34 -19.72
C PRO A 66 -2.62 7.27 -20.19
N LEU A 67 -1.57 7.69 -20.87
CA LEU A 67 -0.45 6.87 -21.34
C LEU A 67 0.84 7.45 -20.80
N SER A 68 1.33 6.90 -19.68
CA SER A 68 2.60 7.31 -19.08
C SER A 68 3.79 6.74 -19.83
N TYR A 69 4.87 7.53 -19.96
CA TYR A 69 6.11 7.13 -20.58
C TYR A 69 7.30 7.99 -20.10
N ASN A 70 8.52 7.50 -20.31
CA ASN A 70 9.74 8.25 -20.02
C ASN A 70 10.41 8.67 -21.34
N ARG A 71 10.37 9.98 -21.64
CA ARG A 71 10.88 10.51 -22.90
C ARG A 71 12.40 10.37 -23.11
N ALA A 72 13.17 10.14 -22.05
CA ALA A 72 14.59 9.85 -22.14
C ALA A 72 14.87 8.40 -22.62
N LEU A 73 13.89 7.50 -22.48
CA LEU A 73 14.02 6.08 -22.83
C LEU A 73 13.20 5.68 -24.06
N GLU A 74 12.11 6.42 -24.33
CA GLU A 74 11.14 6.02 -25.34
C GLU A 74 10.35 7.19 -25.93
N THR A 75 9.71 6.94 -27.07
CA THR A 75 8.68 7.81 -27.63
C THR A 75 7.35 7.10 -27.65
N LEU A 76 6.25 7.86 -27.58
CA LEU A 76 4.90 7.34 -27.64
C LEU A 76 4.09 8.10 -28.67
N GLU A 77 3.50 7.37 -29.62
CA GLU A 77 2.67 7.89 -30.70
C GLU A 77 1.26 7.31 -30.63
N VAL A 78 0.25 8.17 -30.67
CA VAL A 78 -1.15 7.75 -30.86
C VAL A 78 -1.41 7.65 -32.36
N VAL A 79 -1.55 6.43 -32.84
CA VAL A 79 -1.73 6.12 -34.28
C VAL A 79 -3.16 6.36 -34.73
N GLU A 80 -4.13 5.93 -33.90
CA GLU A 80 -5.56 6.10 -34.16
C GLU A 80 -6.33 6.17 -32.83
N ALA A 81 -7.25 7.11 -32.72
CA ALA A 81 -8.17 7.17 -31.58
C ALA A 81 -9.51 7.77 -32.04
N PHE A 82 -10.63 7.13 -31.66
CA PHE A 82 -11.97 7.63 -31.95
C PHE A 82 -13.03 7.00 -31.03
N THR A 83 -14.14 7.71 -30.85
CA THR A 83 -15.37 7.15 -30.29
C THR A 83 -16.22 6.58 -31.42
N GLN A 84 -16.52 5.29 -31.38
CA GLN A 84 -17.44 4.65 -32.34
C GLN A 84 -18.82 4.53 -31.73
N LYS A 85 -19.78 5.14 -32.39
CA LYS A 85 -21.19 5.10 -31.98
C LYS A 85 -21.83 3.75 -32.32
N PRO A 86 -22.95 3.35 -31.68
CA PRO A 86 -23.64 2.10 -32.00
C PRO A 86 -24.10 1.98 -33.44
N ASP A 87 -24.36 3.11 -34.14
CA ASP A 87 -24.73 3.17 -35.56
C ASP A 87 -23.52 3.02 -36.50
N GLY A 88 -22.30 2.87 -35.98
CA GLY A 88 -21.07 2.76 -36.74
C GLY A 88 -20.36 4.10 -37.04
N ARG A 89 -20.95 5.24 -36.74
CA ARG A 89 -20.35 6.56 -36.89
C ARG A 89 -19.10 6.68 -36.02
N LYS A 90 -17.99 7.16 -36.61
CA LYS A 90 -16.74 7.43 -35.91
C LYS A 90 -16.62 8.93 -35.58
N VAL A 91 -16.33 9.24 -34.34
CA VAL A 91 -15.99 10.60 -33.91
C VAL A 91 -14.50 10.61 -33.54
N PRO A 92 -13.64 11.15 -34.43
CA PRO A 92 -12.19 11.06 -34.24
C PRO A 92 -11.74 11.90 -33.05
N VAL A 93 -10.66 11.48 -32.40
CA VAL A 93 -9.93 12.29 -31.43
C VAL A 93 -9.03 13.24 -32.22
N GLY A 94 -9.25 14.54 -32.08
CA GLY A 94 -8.40 15.56 -32.70
C GLY A 94 -7.06 15.71 -31.98
N THR A 95 -6.09 16.30 -32.65
CA THR A 95 -4.74 16.53 -32.07
C THR A 95 -4.81 17.40 -30.81
N GLU A 96 -5.76 18.33 -30.76
CA GLU A 96 -6.01 19.19 -29.60
C GLU A 96 -6.60 18.43 -28.40
N GLN A 97 -7.11 17.21 -28.59
CA GLN A 97 -7.63 16.31 -27.55
C GLN A 97 -6.59 15.31 -27.04
N ILE A 98 -5.38 15.33 -27.61
CA ILE A 98 -4.23 14.57 -27.13
C ILE A 98 -3.32 15.53 -26.37
N LYS A 99 -3.38 15.49 -25.03
CA LYS A 99 -2.61 16.39 -24.18
C LYS A 99 -1.38 15.70 -23.64
N GLU A 100 -0.22 16.32 -23.82
CA GLU A 100 1.02 15.85 -23.19
C GLU A 100 1.41 16.80 -22.06
N GLN A 101 1.68 16.23 -20.90
CA GLN A 101 2.08 16.98 -19.72
C GLN A 101 3.10 16.21 -18.89
N GLN A 102 3.79 16.88 -18.01
CA GLN A 102 4.62 16.23 -17.00
C GLN A 102 3.72 15.48 -16.02
N GLU A 103 4.14 14.31 -15.58
CA GLU A 103 3.41 13.59 -14.52
C GLU A 103 3.30 14.45 -13.26
N GLN A 104 2.13 14.47 -12.64
CA GLN A 104 1.84 15.31 -11.48
C GLN A 104 2.79 15.06 -10.31
N VAL A 105 3.16 13.79 -10.06
CA VAL A 105 4.08 13.41 -8.98
C VAL A 105 5.47 14.01 -9.13
N SER A 106 5.92 14.26 -10.38
CA SER A 106 7.22 14.83 -10.70
C SER A 106 7.20 16.34 -11.02
N SER A 107 6.01 16.98 -10.97
CA SER A 107 5.85 18.39 -11.39
C SER A 107 6.70 19.39 -10.59
N GLN A 108 7.05 19.05 -9.35
CA GLN A 108 7.91 19.87 -8.47
C GLN A 108 9.31 19.23 -8.27
N ALA A 109 9.75 18.39 -9.20
CA ALA A 109 10.99 17.64 -9.12
C ALA A 109 11.71 17.64 -10.49
N PRO A 110 12.48 18.70 -10.82
CA PRO A 110 13.12 18.87 -12.14
C PRO A 110 14.01 17.72 -12.59
N MET A 111 14.60 16.91 -11.68
CA MET A 111 15.36 15.71 -12.06
C MET A 111 14.48 14.64 -12.75
N PHE A 112 13.15 14.70 -12.59
CA PHE A 112 12.18 13.74 -13.16
C PHE A 112 11.35 14.36 -14.30
N GLN A 113 11.84 15.39 -14.95
CA GLN A 113 11.13 16.06 -16.05
C GLN A 113 10.87 15.16 -17.27
N ASP A 114 11.54 14.01 -17.36
CA ASP A 114 11.38 13.02 -18.43
C ASP A 114 10.16 12.11 -18.25
N SER A 115 9.58 12.06 -17.05
CA SER A 115 8.30 11.37 -16.81
C SER A 115 7.15 12.19 -17.39
N ARG A 116 6.49 11.64 -18.39
CA ARG A 116 5.41 12.28 -19.16
C ARG A 116 4.15 11.43 -19.13
N VAL A 117 3.02 12.09 -19.24
CA VAL A 117 1.74 11.44 -19.52
C VAL A 117 1.10 12.09 -20.74
N LYS A 118 0.71 11.26 -21.70
CA LYS A 118 -0.10 11.67 -22.85
C LYS A 118 -1.54 11.23 -22.58
N VAL A 119 -2.45 12.19 -22.47
CA VAL A 119 -3.87 11.93 -22.17
C VAL A 119 -4.65 12.04 -23.46
N VAL A 120 -5.27 10.93 -23.87
CA VAL A 120 -6.18 10.86 -25.01
C VAL A 120 -7.60 11.11 -24.51
N ILE A 121 -8.24 12.18 -25.00
CA ILE A 121 -9.59 12.60 -24.58
C ILE A 121 -10.57 12.23 -25.67
N PHE A 122 -11.41 11.23 -25.40
CA PHE A 122 -12.42 10.75 -26.35
C PHE A 122 -13.63 11.70 -26.37
N PRO A 123 -14.05 12.17 -27.55
CA PRO A 123 -15.20 13.06 -27.68
C PRO A 123 -16.54 12.28 -27.62
N GLU A 124 -17.59 12.98 -27.20
CA GLU A 124 -19.00 12.54 -27.27
C GLU A 124 -19.28 11.16 -26.66
N VAL A 125 -18.55 10.74 -25.62
CA VAL A 125 -18.69 9.40 -25.04
C VAL A 125 -20.06 9.23 -24.36
N ALA A 126 -20.77 8.14 -24.72
CA ALA A 126 -22.05 7.73 -24.15
C ALA A 126 -22.08 6.21 -23.90
N VAL A 127 -23.09 5.75 -23.16
CA VAL A 127 -23.33 4.31 -22.98
C VAL A 127 -23.62 3.64 -24.33
N GLY A 128 -23.02 2.49 -24.56
CA GLY A 128 -23.09 1.74 -25.82
C GLY A 128 -21.97 2.06 -26.82
N ASP A 129 -21.22 3.13 -26.61
CA ASP A 129 -20.11 3.52 -27.47
C ASP A 129 -18.89 2.61 -27.27
N ARG A 130 -18.05 2.51 -28.31
CA ARG A 130 -16.73 1.90 -28.28
C ARG A 130 -15.66 2.97 -28.31
N LEU A 131 -14.72 2.90 -27.38
CA LEU A 131 -13.50 3.69 -27.39
C LEU A 131 -12.41 2.87 -28.09
N VAL A 132 -11.98 3.32 -29.25
CA VAL A 132 -10.93 2.67 -30.05
C VAL A 132 -9.66 3.47 -29.92
N LEU A 133 -8.58 2.81 -29.49
CA LEU A 133 -7.27 3.40 -29.31
C LEU A 133 -6.22 2.47 -29.91
N ARG A 134 -5.39 3.00 -30.78
CA ARG A 134 -4.16 2.36 -31.25
C ARG A 134 -3.00 3.30 -31.02
N TYR A 135 -1.95 2.81 -30.35
CA TYR A 135 -0.73 3.56 -30.13
C TYR A 135 0.51 2.70 -30.29
N GLN A 136 1.63 3.35 -30.55
CA GLN A 136 2.94 2.70 -30.60
C GLN A 136 3.86 3.32 -29.54
N ARG A 137 4.63 2.46 -28.89
CA ARG A 137 5.70 2.83 -28.00
C ARG A 137 7.02 2.34 -28.59
N HIS A 138 7.94 3.24 -28.84
CA HIS A 138 9.27 2.94 -29.33
C HIS A 138 10.26 3.10 -28.19
N ARG A 139 10.61 2.01 -27.51
CA ARG A 139 11.65 1.95 -26.50
C ARG A 139 13.01 1.93 -27.21
N THR A 140 13.71 3.05 -27.20
CA THR A 140 15.01 3.21 -27.88
C THR A 140 16.19 2.87 -26.99
N ILE A 141 16.02 2.97 -25.66
CA ILE A 141 17.00 2.62 -24.66
C ILE A 141 16.42 1.52 -23.76
N ALA A 142 16.97 0.32 -23.86
CA ALA A 142 16.59 -0.80 -23.01
C ALA A 142 16.88 -0.50 -21.53
N LEU A 143 16.01 -0.96 -20.62
CA LEU A 143 16.27 -0.89 -19.19
C LEU A 143 17.54 -1.66 -18.83
N PHE A 144 17.73 -2.82 -19.44
CA PHE A 144 18.92 -3.65 -19.34
C PHE A 144 19.44 -3.91 -20.77
N PRO A 145 20.68 -3.52 -21.11
CA PRO A 145 21.23 -3.76 -22.43
C PRO A 145 21.16 -5.24 -22.83
N GLN A 146 20.69 -5.49 -24.06
CA GLN A 146 20.54 -6.84 -24.63
C GLN A 146 19.52 -7.74 -23.90
N GLN A 147 18.66 -7.16 -23.08
CA GLN A 147 17.66 -7.90 -22.30
C GLN A 147 16.27 -7.27 -22.46
N PHE A 148 15.28 -8.13 -22.34
CA PHE A 148 13.86 -7.76 -22.35
C PHE A 148 13.12 -8.49 -21.23
N GLU A 149 12.16 -7.83 -20.62
CA GLU A 149 11.23 -8.43 -19.66
C GLU A 149 9.88 -7.71 -19.70
N ASP A 150 8.82 -8.44 -19.41
CA ASP A 150 7.47 -7.91 -19.31
C ASP A 150 6.63 -8.73 -18.34
N ILE A 151 5.64 -8.10 -17.71
CA ILE A 151 4.59 -8.77 -16.95
C ILE A 151 3.24 -8.14 -17.24
N SER A 152 2.28 -8.98 -17.60
CA SER A 152 0.91 -8.59 -17.91
C SER A 152 -0.08 -9.29 -17.00
N ILE A 153 -0.95 -8.49 -16.37
CA ILE A 153 -2.03 -8.95 -15.48
C ILE A 153 -3.36 -8.47 -16.06
N PRO A 154 -4.35 -9.37 -16.30
CA PRO A 154 -5.64 -9.00 -16.87
C PRO A 154 -6.43 -8.05 -15.96
N GLU A 155 -7.08 -7.04 -16.55
CA GLU A 155 -7.99 -6.15 -15.82
C GLU A 155 -9.22 -6.89 -15.25
N PHE A 156 -9.88 -6.30 -14.23
CA PHE A 156 -11.10 -6.83 -13.61
C PHE A 156 -12.38 -6.48 -14.41
N ASN A 157 -12.26 -6.12 -15.67
CA ASN A 157 -13.39 -5.97 -16.58
C ASN A 157 -13.55 -7.24 -17.43
N PRO A 158 -14.74 -7.56 -17.91
CA PRO A 158 -14.92 -8.59 -18.92
C PRO A 158 -14.02 -8.33 -20.14
N MET A 159 -13.30 -9.35 -20.59
CA MET A 159 -12.37 -9.27 -21.72
C MET A 159 -12.72 -10.33 -22.77
N ASP A 160 -13.04 -9.90 -24.00
CA ASP A 160 -13.35 -10.83 -25.10
C ASP A 160 -12.08 -11.33 -25.78
N LEU A 161 -11.13 -10.43 -26.03
CA LEU A 161 -9.84 -10.74 -26.62
C LEU A 161 -8.72 -9.99 -25.90
N PHE A 162 -7.80 -10.74 -25.29
CA PHE A 162 -6.52 -10.21 -24.84
C PHE A 162 -5.40 -11.13 -25.31
N SER A 163 -4.45 -10.59 -26.07
CA SER A 163 -3.32 -11.35 -26.58
C SER A 163 -2.02 -10.54 -26.55
N LEU A 164 -0.93 -11.23 -26.27
CA LEU A 164 0.43 -10.68 -26.26
C LEU A 164 1.30 -11.48 -27.23
N THR A 165 2.00 -10.77 -28.09
CA THR A 165 2.93 -11.35 -29.08
C THR A 165 4.31 -10.75 -28.88
N TYR A 166 5.33 -11.59 -28.84
CA TYR A 166 6.72 -11.20 -28.71
C TYR A 166 7.51 -11.77 -29.88
N ASP A 167 8.03 -10.90 -30.71
CA ASP A 167 8.88 -11.22 -31.85
C ASP A 167 10.31 -10.82 -31.50
N LEU A 168 11.26 -11.79 -31.43
CA LEU A 168 12.63 -11.60 -31.00
C LEU A 168 13.61 -12.18 -32.04
N PRO A 169 14.91 -11.76 -31.98
CA PRO A 169 16.00 -12.48 -32.67
C PRO A 169 16.01 -13.97 -32.30
N ALA A 170 16.29 -14.84 -33.26
CA ALA A 170 16.21 -16.29 -33.08
C ALA A 170 17.19 -16.84 -32.03
N ASP A 171 18.28 -16.14 -31.77
CA ASP A 171 19.31 -16.43 -30.75
C ASP A 171 19.01 -15.83 -29.36
N MET A 172 18.01 -14.95 -29.25
CA MET A 172 17.59 -14.39 -27.96
C MET A 172 16.57 -15.33 -27.31
N PRO A 173 16.88 -15.94 -26.14
CA PRO A 173 15.92 -16.80 -25.45
C PRO A 173 14.79 -15.97 -24.83
N LEU A 174 13.59 -16.58 -24.72
CA LEU A 174 12.48 -16.02 -23.95
C LEU A 174 11.96 -17.09 -23.01
N TYR A 175 12.09 -16.84 -21.72
CA TYR A 175 11.53 -17.67 -20.65
C TYR A 175 10.17 -17.10 -20.26
N SER A 176 9.27 -17.93 -19.77
CA SER A 176 7.93 -17.50 -19.35
C SER A 176 7.47 -18.23 -18.11
N ASP A 177 6.68 -17.52 -17.30
CA ASP A 177 5.87 -18.05 -16.22
C ASP A 177 4.46 -17.49 -16.38
N THR A 178 3.47 -18.38 -16.42
CA THR A 178 2.12 -17.95 -16.80
C THR A 178 1.02 -18.76 -16.13
N LYS A 179 -0.06 -18.09 -15.80
CA LYS A 179 -1.30 -18.66 -15.32
C LYS A 179 -2.47 -18.01 -16.08
N GLY A 180 -3.32 -18.82 -16.70
CA GLY A 180 -4.49 -18.34 -17.42
C GLY A 180 -4.22 -17.76 -18.81
N PHE A 181 -3.06 -18.04 -19.42
CA PHE A 181 -2.75 -17.70 -20.82
C PHE A 181 -2.33 -18.96 -21.57
N LYS A 182 -2.84 -19.10 -22.79
CA LYS A 182 -2.54 -20.24 -23.66
C LYS A 182 -1.43 -19.87 -24.65
N PRO A 183 -0.28 -20.55 -24.64
CA PRO A 183 0.82 -20.26 -25.54
C PRO A 183 0.56 -20.78 -26.96
N SER A 184 1.11 -20.10 -27.95
CA SER A 184 1.22 -20.54 -29.35
C SER A 184 2.51 -19.99 -29.96
N THR A 185 2.96 -20.60 -31.05
CA THR A 185 4.18 -20.20 -31.77
C THR A 185 3.84 -19.91 -33.22
N PRO A 186 3.49 -18.66 -33.55
CA PRO A 186 3.20 -18.27 -34.94
C PRO A 186 4.42 -18.44 -35.85
N LYS A 187 4.17 -18.48 -37.15
CA LYS A 187 5.26 -18.51 -38.16
C LYS A 187 6.06 -17.20 -38.06
N ALA A 188 7.36 -17.32 -37.91
CA ALA A 188 8.31 -16.19 -37.86
C ALA A 188 8.98 -15.93 -39.22
N ALA A 189 9.49 -14.71 -39.39
CA ALA A 189 10.42 -14.39 -40.47
C ALA A 189 11.79 -15.07 -40.26
N PRO A 190 12.62 -15.27 -41.31
CA PRO A 190 13.97 -15.79 -41.14
C PRO A 190 14.79 -14.98 -40.12
N GLY A 191 15.49 -15.68 -39.21
CA GLY A 191 16.28 -15.06 -38.16
C GLY A 191 15.49 -14.55 -36.95
N ARG A 192 14.20 -14.82 -36.89
CA ARG A 192 13.30 -14.41 -35.80
C ARG A 192 12.60 -15.60 -35.15
N LYS A 193 12.13 -15.44 -33.91
CA LYS A 193 11.19 -16.31 -33.22
C LYS A 193 10.01 -15.49 -32.71
N VAL A 194 8.80 -16.03 -32.88
CA VAL A 194 7.59 -15.38 -32.41
C VAL A 194 6.89 -16.27 -31.39
N TYR A 195 6.58 -15.69 -30.27
CA TYR A 195 5.80 -16.30 -29.19
C TYR A 195 4.52 -15.51 -29.02
N ARG A 196 3.41 -16.21 -28.76
CA ARG A 196 2.13 -15.58 -28.52
C ARG A 196 1.41 -16.27 -27.38
N TRP A 197 0.77 -15.48 -26.56
CA TRP A 197 -0.13 -15.93 -25.49
C TRP A 197 -1.48 -15.27 -25.66
N ASP A 198 -2.52 -16.09 -25.64
CA ASP A 198 -3.91 -15.67 -25.65
C ASP A 198 -4.50 -15.88 -24.27
N TYR A 199 -5.08 -14.83 -23.67
CA TYR A 199 -5.74 -14.89 -22.39
C TYR A 199 -6.96 -15.81 -22.44
N VAL A 200 -7.12 -16.66 -21.45
CA VAL A 200 -8.29 -17.50 -21.25
C VAL A 200 -9.17 -16.85 -20.18
N PRO A 201 -10.31 -16.24 -20.57
CA PRO A 201 -11.21 -15.63 -19.60
C PRO A 201 -11.63 -16.62 -18.52
N ALA A 202 -11.60 -16.17 -17.26
CA ALA A 202 -12.08 -16.94 -16.12
C ALA A 202 -12.92 -16.03 -15.22
N GLU A 203 -13.83 -16.62 -14.47
CA GLU A 203 -14.54 -15.89 -13.42
C GLU A 203 -13.53 -15.36 -12.41
N LYS A 204 -13.61 -14.08 -12.07
CA LYS A 204 -12.81 -13.45 -11.05
C LYS A 204 -13.67 -13.26 -9.82
N ALA A 205 -13.16 -13.69 -8.68
CA ALA A 205 -13.77 -13.34 -7.41
C ALA A 205 -13.55 -11.85 -7.11
N ARG A 206 -14.50 -11.23 -6.44
CA ARG A 206 -14.36 -9.88 -5.89
C ARG A 206 -13.06 -9.81 -5.07
N ILE A 207 -12.32 -8.70 -5.20
CA ILE A 207 -11.18 -8.44 -4.32
C ILE A 207 -11.70 -8.20 -2.91
N GLU A 208 -11.30 -9.06 -1.98
CA GLU A 208 -11.66 -8.97 -0.57
C GLU A 208 -10.86 -7.87 0.12
N GLN A 209 -11.42 -7.28 1.16
CA GLN A 209 -10.72 -6.22 1.89
C GLN A 209 -9.46 -6.78 2.57
N GLY A 210 -8.31 -6.14 2.32
CA GLY A 210 -7.01 -6.55 2.83
C GLY A 210 -6.41 -7.78 2.13
N ALA A 211 -7.00 -8.26 1.01
CA ALA A 211 -6.47 -9.36 0.24
C ALA A 211 -5.07 -9.09 -0.30
N VAL A 212 -4.31 -10.15 -0.50
CA VAL A 212 -3.05 -10.11 -1.29
C VAL A 212 -3.34 -9.71 -2.74
N SER A 213 -2.31 -9.35 -3.49
CA SER A 213 -2.46 -8.95 -4.89
C SER A 213 -3.00 -10.08 -5.75
N TYR A 214 -3.75 -9.71 -6.80
CA TYR A 214 -4.30 -10.68 -7.75
C TYR A 214 -3.22 -11.59 -8.35
N VAL A 215 -1.99 -11.10 -8.54
CA VAL A 215 -0.88 -11.91 -9.06
C VAL A 215 -0.55 -13.12 -8.16
N ASP A 216 -0.80 -13.05 -6.87
CA ASP A 216 -0.50 -14.15 -5.93
C ASP A 216 -1.45 -15.35 -6.12
N TYR A 217 -2.70 -15.10 -6.54
CA TYR A 217 -3.71 -16.16 -6.71
C TYR A 217 -4.35 -16.23 -8.11
N GLY A 218 -4.27 -15.15 -8.89
CA GLY A 218 -4.97 -14.98 -10.17
C GLY A 218 -4.14 -15.32 -11.39
N GLN A 219 -4.51 -14.72 -12.50
CA GLN A 219 -3.94 -14.95 -13.83
C GLN A 219 -2.90 -13.88 -14.16
N TYR A 220 -1.79 -14.29 -14.77
CA TYR A 220 -0.73 -13.40 -15.25
C TYR A 220 0.09 -14.07 -16.35
N LEU A 221 0.82 -13.26 -17.11
CA LEU A 221 1.90 -13.67 -17.99
C LEU A 221 3.14 -12.86 -17.63
N ALA A 222 4.21 -13.55 -17.23
CA ALA A 222 5.54 -12.97 -17.06
C ALA A 222 6.49 -13.57 -18.10
N VAL A 223 7.25 -12.73 -18.79
CA VAL A 223 8.25 -13.15 -19.77
C VAL A 223 9.56 -12.43 -19.52
N SER A 224 10.69 -13.10 -19.77
CA SER A 224 12.00 -12.53 -19.54
C SER A 224 13.05 -13.21 -20.45
N THR A 225 14.02 -12.45 -20.92
CA THR A 225 15.21 -13.01 -21.58
C THR A 225 16.29 -13.38 -20.56
N PHE A 226 16.17 -12.95 -19.31
CA PHE A 226 17.04 -13.40 -18.23
C PHE A 226 16.76 -14.85 -17.85
N ALA A 227 17.81 -15.68 -17.80
CA ALA A 227 17.67 -17.08 -17.42
C ALA A 227 17.30 -17.28 -15.93
N ASN A 228 17.69 -16.36 -15.06
CA ASN A 228 17.50 -16.46 -13.62
C ASN A 228 17.66 -15.08 -12.92
N PHE A 229 17.26 -15.02 -11.65
CA PHE A 229 17.33 -13.81 -10.84
C PHE A 229 18.75 -13.33 -10.55
N LYS A 230 19.75 -14.21 -10.59
CA LYS A 230 21.16 -13.82 -10.35
C LYS A 230 21.69 -12.97 -11.50
N ASP A 231 21.40 -13.35 -12.74
CA ASP A 231 21.80 -12.59 -13.93
C ASP A 231 21.07 -11.24 -13.99
N PHE A 232 19.79 -11.24 -13.62
CA PHE A 232 19.00 -10.02 -13.49
C PHE A 232 19.56 -9.07 -12.42
N ALA A 233 19.88 -9.58 -11.23
CA ALA A 233 20.48 -8.81 -10.13
C ALA A 233 21.81 -8.18 -10.55
N LYS A 234 22.65 -8.97 -11.24
CA LYS A 234 23.94 -8.48 -11.77
C LYS A 234 23.74 -7.33 -12.76
N ALA A 235 22.82 -7.49 -13.71
CA ALA A 235 22.50 -6.43 -14.68
C ALA A 235 21.97 -5.15 -14.01
N TYR A 236 21.20 -5.27 -12.94
CA TYR A 236 20.75 -4.14 -12.13
C TYR A 236 21.94 -3.48 -11.41
N GLN A 237 22.79 -4.25 -10.73
CA GLN A 237 23.92 -3.76 -9.95
C GLN A 237 24.94 -3.01 -10.82
N GLU A 238 25.18 -3.47 -12.05
CA GLU A 238 26.06 -2.80 -13.01
C GLU A 238 25.57 -1.39 -13.39
N ARG A 239 24.28 -1.10 -13.22
CA ARG A 239 23.67 0.20 -13.53
C ARG A 239 23.46 1.08 -12.29
N ALA A 240 23.56 0.51 -11.09
CA ALA A 240 23.26 1.18 -9.82
C ALA A 240 24.54 1.53 -9.02
N GLY A 241 25.69 1.62 -9.64
CA GLY A 241 26.96 1.95 -8.97
C GLY A 241 26.93 3.33 -8.31
N VAL A 242 27.51 3.44 -7.10
CA VAL A 242 27.56 4.70 -6.35
C VAL A 242 28.98 5.24 -6.20
N GLU A 243 29.13 6.56 -6.34
CA GLU A 243 30.35 7.29 -6.10
C GLU A 243 30.29 8.00 -4.74
N VAL A 244 31.38 7.93 -3.97
CA VAL A 244 31.53 8.65 -2.70
C VAL A 244 32.35 9.91 -2.93
N THR A 245 31.72 11.06 -2.76
CA THR A 245 32.37 12.36 -2.87
C THR A 245 32.91 12.85 -1.51
N PRO A 246 33.82 13.84 -1.48
CA PRO A 246 34.29 14.43 -0.22
C PRO A 246 33.14 15.00 0.65
N ALA A 247 32.13 15.62 0.04
CA ALA A 247 30.98 16.17 0.77
C ALA A 247 30.12 15.07 1.42
N ILE A 248 29.96 13.92 0.74
CA ILE A 248 29.26 12.75 1.29
C ILE A 248 30.07 12.16 2.45
N THR A 249 31.39 12.08 2.32
CA THR A 249 32.27 11.59 3.40
C THR A 249 32.18 12.48 4.64
N GLU A 250 32.34 13.79 4.48
CA GLU A 250 32.23 14.75 5.59
C GLU A 250 30.88 14.65 6.30
N LEU A 251 29.79 14.55 5.54
CA LEU A 251 28.46 14.38 6.10
C LEU A 251 28.33 13.08 6.89
N ALA A 252 28.76 11.96 6.31
CA ALA A 252 28.68 10.65 6.96
C ALA A 252 29.49 10.59 8.26
N GLU A 253 30.72 11.08 8.25
CA GLU A 253 31.58 11.18 9.42
C GLU A 253 30.94 12.06 10.51
N LYS A 254 30.42 13.24 10.15
CA LYS A 254 29.74 14.14 11.07
C LYS A 254 28.54 13.47 11.74
N LEU A 255 27.71 12.79 10.98
CA LEU A 255 26.49 12.12 11.50
C LEU A 255 26.80 10.93 12.40
N THR A 256 27.98 10.31 12.22
CA THR A 256 28.34 9.07 12.92
C THR A 256 29.44 9.24 13.97
N ALA A 257 30.00 10.44 14.15
CA ALA A 257 31.15 10.73 14.99
C ALA A 257 31.08 10.19 16.44
N ASN A 258 29.89 10.25 17.04
CA ASN A 258 29.67 9.83 18.44
C ASN A 258 28.89 8.51 18.56
N LEU A 259 28.78 7.75 17.47
CA LEU A 259 28.01 6.50 17.46
C LEU A 259 28.94 5.29 17.57
N PRO A 260 28.77 4.45 18.64
CA PRO A 260 29.77 3.44 18.98
C PRO A 260 29.68 2.16 18.13
N THR A 261 28.54 1.90 17.47
CA THR A 261 28.33 0.63 16.77
C THR A 261 27.97 0.82 15.30
N PRO A 262 28.34 -0.12 14.41
CA PRO A 262 27.95 -0.10 13.01
C PRO A 262 26.43 0.01 12.84
N ARG A 263 25.64 -0.68 13.68
CA ARG A 263 24.17 -0.61 13.65
C ARG A 263 23.67 0.81 13.95
N ALA A 264 24.18 1.46 15.02
CA ALA A 264 23.80 2.83 15.34
C ALA A 264 24.13 3.81 14.20
N LYS A 265 25.29 3.64 13.56
CA LYS A 265 25.70 4.43 12.40
C LYS A 265 24.76 4.23 11.21
N ALA A 266 24.45 2.97 10.86
CA ALA A 266 23.56 2.65 9.74
C ALA A 266 22.15 3.23 9.96
N LEU A 267 21.59 3.10 11.15
CA LEU A 267 20.27 3.67 11.49
C LEU A 267 20.29 5.20 11.40
N ALA A 268 21.31 5.86 11.95
CA ALA A 268 21.41 7.32 11.91
C ALA A 268 21.56 7.88 10.48
N LEU A 269 22.31 7.20 9.62
CA LEU A 269 22.44 7.60 8.22
C LEU A 269 21.13 7.40 7.45
N SER A 270 20.44 6.29 7.67
CA SER A 270 19.14 6.02 7.06
C SER A 270 18.08 7.04 7.52
N ASP A 271 18.01 7.33 8.81
CA ASP A 271 17.10 8.35 9.35
C ASP A 271 17.40 9.74 8.80
N TRP A 272 18.68 10.07 8.64
CA TRP A 272 19.05 11.33 8.05
C TRP A 272 18.56 11.46 6.59
N VAL A 273 18.75 10.41 5.76
CA VAL A 273 18.25 10.40 4.37
C VAL A 273 16.73 10.54 4.36
N ARG A 274 16.03 9.73 5.14
CA ARG A 274 14.56 9.75 5.29
C ARG A 274 14.01 11.13 5.67
N GLU A 275 14.71 11.86 6.55
CA GLU A 275 14.25 13.15 7.07
C GLU A 275 14.64 14.35 6.20
N ASN A 276 15.73 14.24 5.44
CA ASN A 276 16.33 15.36 4.72
C ASN A 276 16.20 15.27 3.19
N ILE A 277 15.82 14.12 2.65
CA ILE A 277 15.59 13.92 1.22
C ILE A 277 14.10 13.68 1.01
N ARG A 278 13.46 14.57 0.24
CA ARG A 278 12.02 14.44 -0.08
C ARG A 278 11.83 13.32 -1.10
N TYR A 279 11.01 12.34 -0.76
CA TYR A 279 10.68 11.26 -1.67
C TYR A 279 9.76 11.73 -2.82
N VAL A 280 10.11 11.35 -4.04
CA VAL A 280 9.31 11.51 -5.26
C VAL A 280 8.98 10.13 -5.80
N ALA A 281 7.71 9.74 -5.74
CA ALA A 281 7.28 8.38 -6.07
C ALA A 281 7.34 8.11 -7.59
N VAL A 282 8.53 7.84 -8.12
CA VAL A 282 8.74 7.36 -9.49
C VAL A 282 9.16 5.90 -9.41
N TYR A 283 8.30 4.99 -9.86
CA TYR A 283 8.56 3.55 -9.74
C TYR A 283 9.75 3.11 -10.59
N VAL A 284 10.52 2.14 -10.07
CA VAL A 284 11.56 1.42 -10.82
C VAL A 284 10.89 0.79 -12.07
N GLY A 285 11.59 0.82 -13.20
CA GLY A 285 11.05 0.37 -14.48
C GLY A 285 10.44 1.51 -15.29
N ALA A 286 9.35 2.12 -14.83
CA ALA A 286 8.73 3.27 -15.52
C ALA A 286 9.66 4.50 -15.53
N GLY A 287 10.34 4.78 -14.41
CA GLY A 287 11.35 5.85 -14.27
C GLY A 287 12.77 5.46 -14.68
N GLY A 288 12.98 4.19 -15.09
CA GLY A 288 14.32 3.63 -15.35
C GLY A 288 14.92 2.94 -14.12
N VAL A 289 16.10 2.34 -14.30
CA VAL A 289 16.81 1.56 -13.27
C VAL A 289 18.09 2.25 -12.78
N VAL A 290 18.53 3.29 -13.48
CA VAL A 290 19.75 4.04 -13.13
C VAL A 290 19.40 5.14 -12.13
N PRO A 291 20.02 5.16 -10.94
CA PRO A 291 19.83 6.26 -10.00
C PRO A 291 20.55 7.53 -10.50
N HIS A 292 20.12 8.67 -10.02
CA HIS A 292 20.92 9.89 -10.12
C HIS A 292 22.17 9.79 -9.26
N ALA A 293 23.22 10.56 -9.61
CA ALA A 293 24.43 10.61 -8.81
C ALA A 293 24.09 10.98 -7.35
N ALA A 294 24.66 10.27 -6.38
CA ALA A 294 24.40 10.49 -4.94
C ALA A 294 24.64 11.96 -4.53
N GLN A 295 25.66 12.64 -5.11
CA GLN A 295 25.90 14.05 -4.88
C GLN A 295 24.74 14.92 -5.38
N ALA A 296 24.17 14.64 -6.56
CA ALA A 296 23.02 15.38 -7.09
C ALA A 296 21.78 15.25 -6.22
N VAL A 297 21.56 14.05 -5.67
CA VAL A 297 20.46 13.80 -4.70
C VAL A 297 20.69 14.59 -3.42
N LEU A 298 21.91 14.60 -2.90
CA LEU A 298 22.30 15.36 -1.72
C LEU A 298 22.09 16.87 -1.92
N ASP A 299 22.49 17.40 -3.07
CA ASP A 299 22.39 18.84 -3.37
C ASP A 299 20.93 19.29 -3.58
N ASN A 300 20.15 18.48 -4.30
CA ASN A 300 18.76 18.81 -4.64
C ASN A 300 17.76 18.51 -3.50
N ARG A 301 18.11 17.68 -2.52
CA ARG A 301 17.25 17.30 -1.38
C ARG A 301 15.96 16.58 -1.77
N TYR A 302 15.94 15.90 -2.89
CA TYR A 302 14.85 15.00 -3.28
C TYR A 302 15.37 13.90 -4.22
N GLY A 303 14.61 12.80 -4.30
CA GLY A 303 14.89 11.66 -5.15
C GLY A 303 13.77 10.63 -5.11
N ASP A 304 13.86 9.63 -5.98
CA ASP A 304 12.99 8.45 -5.91
C ASP A 304 13.64 7.32 -5.08
N CYS A 305 13.04 6.10 -5.08
CA CYS A 305 13.54 5.00 -4.26
C CYS A 305 15.01 4.63 -4.56
N LYS A 306 15.39 4.56 -5.84
CA LYS A 306 16.76 4.24 -6.22
C LYS A 306 17.76 5.33 -5.87
N ASP A 307 17.33 6.59 -5.89
CA ASP A 307 18.14 7.75 -5.50
C ASP A 307 18.39 7.78 -3.99
N HIS A 308 17.35 7.48 -3.18
CA HIS A 308 17.49 7.33 -1.74
C HIS A 308 18.46 6.23 -1.37
N VAL A 309 18.35 5.07 -2.04
CA VAL A 309 19.27 3.95 -1.84
C VAL A 309 20.69 4.32 -2.26
N ALA A 310 20.88 4.94 -3.43
CA ALA A 310 22.20 5.35 -3.91
C ALA A 310 22.90 6.33 -2.95
N LEU A 311 22.17 7.33 -2.43
CA LEU A 311 22.74 8.24 -1.44
C LEU A 311 23.06 7.53 -0.12
N LEU A 312 22.15 6.66 0.37
CA LEU A 312 22.38 5.92 1.61
C LEU A 312 23.57 4.96 1.47
N GLU A 313 23.72 4.24 0.36
CA GLU A 313 24.87 3.38 0.08
C GLU A 313 26.19 4.18 0.06
N ALA A 314 26.19 5.37 -0.56
CA ALA A 314 27.37 6.23 -0.57
C ALA A 314 27.75 6.70 0.84
N LEU A 315 26.77 7.07 1.68
CA LEU A 315 26.99 7.43 3.09
C LEU A 315 27.50 6.25 3.93
N LEU A 316 26.93 5.07 3.77
CA LEU A 316 27.35 3.84 4.45
C LEU A 316 28.78 3.46 4.06
N LYS A 317 29.09 3.49 2.76
CA LYS A 317 30.41 3.19 2.21
C LYS A 317 31.48 4.17 2.72
N ALA A 318 31.14 5.44 2.89
CA ALA A 318 32.04 6.47 3.45
C ALA A 318 32.49 6.15 4.89
N VAL A 319 31.71 5.38 5.66
CA VAL A 319 32.04 4.94 7.02
C VAL A 319 32.33 3.43 7.10
N ALA A 320 32.75 2.84 5.98
CA ALA A 320 33.14 1.43 5.85
C ALA A 320 32.06 0.41 6.26
N ILE A 321 30.81 0.72 5.96
CA ILE A 321 29.67 -0.21 6.10
C ILE A 321 29.24 -0.64 4.70
N GLU A 322 29.37 -1.95 4.41
CA GLU A 322 28.89 -2.52 3.15
C GLU A 322 27.37 -2.61 3.12
N SER A 323 26.77 -2.34 1.96
CA SER A 323 25.35 -2.44 1.72
C SER A 323 25.05 -2.97 0.31
N SER A 324 23.81 -3.32 0.07
CA SER A 324 23.29 -3.78 -1.22
C SER A 324 21.91 -3.19 -1.45
N PRO A 325 21.60 -2.72 -2.67
CA PRO A 325 20.21 -2.52 -3.06
C PRO A 325 19.47 -3.85 -2.95
N ALA A 326 18.23 -3.76 -2.46
CA ALA A 326 17.33 -4.89 -2.28
C ALA A 326 16.02 -4.57 -3.00
N LEU A 327 15.79 -5.19 -4.17
CA LEU A 327 14.60 -5.01 -4.97
C LEU A 327 13.42 -5.74 -4.33
N ILE A 328 12.28 -5.07 -4.20
CA ILE A 328 11.14 -5.55 -3.45
C ILE A 328 9.81 -5.07 -4.07
N ASN A 329 8.71 -5.71 -3.73
CA ASN A 329 7.37 -5.20 -4.05
C ASN A 329 6.87 -4.23 -2.98
N LEU A 330 6.58 -2.99 -3.35
CA LEU A 330 5.81 -2.05 -2.52
C LEU A 330 4.34 -2.16 -2.92
N GLY A 331 3.58 -2.94 -2.15
CA GLY A 331 2.18 -3.25 -2.41
C GLY A 331 1.76 -4.55 -1.72
N ASN A 332 0.73 -5.21 -2.25
CA ASN A 332 0.18 -6.43 -1.66
C ASN A 332 0.63 -7.73 -2.37
N ALA A 333 1.63 -7.69 -3.28
CA ALA A 333 2.16 -8.92 -3.88
C ALA A 333 3.19 -9.57 -2.94
N TYR A 334 3.00 -10.83 -2.64
CA TYR A 334 3.82 -11.63 -1.72
C TYR A 334 4.55 -12.78 -2.43
N THR A 335 4.33 -12.95 -3.71
CA THR A 335 5.03 -13.93 -4.55
C THR A 335 5.67 -13.24 -5.75
N LEU A 336 6.70 -13.86 -6.31
CA LEU A 336 7.33 -13.46 -7.55
C LEU A 336 7.18 -14.58 -8.58
N PRO A 337 6.99 -14.28 -9.87
CA PRO A 337 7.11 -15.25 -10.93
C PRO A 337 8.45 -15.99 -10.88
N THR A 338 8.51 -17.13 -11.51
CA THR A 338 9.75 -17.91 -11.61
C THR A 338 10.78 -17.27 -12.56
N VAL A 339 10.30 -16.41 -13.47
CA VAL A 339 11.15 -15.59 -14.36
C VAL A 339 11.32 -14.18 -13.82
N PRO A 340 12.51 -13.57 -13.94
CA PRO A 340 12.76 -12.23 -13.41
C PRO A 340 12.02 -11.15 -14.21
N THR A 341 11.23 -10.33 -13.52
CA THR A 341 10.62 -9.12 -14.08
C THR A 341 10.69 -7.96 -13.10
N LEU A 342 10.82 -6.73 -13.60
CA LEU A 342 10.78 -5.52 -12.76
C LEU A 342 9.38 -5.15 -12.31
N GLY A 343 8.34 -5.54 -13.06
CA GLY A 343 6.99 -5.06 -12.80
C GLY A 343 6.46 -5.36 -11.39
N LEU A 344 6.92 -6.45 -10.75
CA LEU A 344 6.63 -6.76 -9.36
C LEU A 344 7.72 -6.31 -8.38
N LEU A 345 8.92 -6.02 -8.84
CA LEU A 345 10.02 -5.45 -8.05
C LEU A 345 10.04 -3.92 -8.23
N ASN A 346 8.92 -3.28 -7.93
CA ASN A 346 8.63 -1.87 -8.23
C ASN A 346 9.25 -0.89 -7.24
N HIS A 347 9.96 -1.38 -6.22
CA HIS A 347 10.61 -0.60 -5.18
C HIS A 347 12.00 -1.15 -4.87
N VAL A 348 12.85 -0.32 -4.28
CA VAL A 348 14.18 -0.71 -3.81
C VAL A 348 14.46 -0.10 -2.44
N ILE A 349 15.01 -0.92 -1.55
CA ILE A 349 15.45 -0.55 -0.19
C ILE A 349 16.92 -0.93 -0.01
N THR A 350 17.51 -0.58 1.13
CA THR A 350 18.92 -0.91 1.42
C THR A 350 19.01 -2.10 2.39
N TYR A 351 19.84 -3.06 2.06
CA TYR A 351 20.23 -4.17 2.95
C TYR A 351 21.68 -4.02 3.41
N VAL A 352 21.94 -4.17 4.71
CA VAL A 352 23.27 -4.15 5.33
C VAL A 352 23.63 -5.57 5.78
N PRO A 353 24.45 -6.33 5.00
CA PRO A 353 24.70 -7.75 5.24
C PRO A 353 25.29 -8.08 6.60
N SER A 354 26.27 -7.30 7.06
CA SER A 354 26.96 -7.52 8.35
C SER A 354 26.05 -7.37 9.57
N LEU A 355 24.86 -6.77 9.40
CA LEU A 355 23.89 -6.52 10.47
C LEU A 355 22.59 -7.30 10.27
N ASP A 356 22.44 -8.02 9.17
CA ASP A 356 21.17 -8.59 8.71
C ASP A 356 20.01 -7.59 8.83
N LEU A 357 20.25 -6.37 8.33
CA LEU A 357 19.37 -5.22 8.54
C LEU A 357 18.85 -4.70 7.21
N TYR A 358 17.52 -4.63 7.08
CA TYR A 358 16.83 -3.90 6.03
C TYR A 358 16.44 -2.51 6.55
N VAL A 359 16.62 -1.48 5.73
CA VAL A 359 16.17 -0.12 5.99
C VAL A 359 15.53 0.48 4.74
N ASP A 360 14.41 1.15 4.92
CA ASP A 360 13.73 1.91 3.88
C ASP A 360 13.81 3.41 4.20
N SER A 361 14.68 4.12 3.51
CA SER A 361 14.86 5.56 3.68
C SER A 361 13.87 6.41 2.86
N THR A 362 12.95 5.79 2.13
CA THR A 362 11.90 6.48 1.35
C THR A 362 10.68 6.81 2.17
N ASP A 363 10.39 6.02 3.22
CA ASP A 363 9.23 6.22 4.07
C ASP A 363 9.54 7.15 5.24
N SER A 364 9.13 8.41 5.14
CA SER A 364 9.30 9.41 6.18
C SER A 364 8.47 9.13 7.45
N SER A 365 7.56 8.15 7.41
CA SER A 365 6.67 7.81 8.53
C SER A 365 7.25 6.76 9.49
N ILE A 366 8.31 6.06 9.10
CA ILE A 366 8.87 4.94 9.87
C ILE A 366 10.36 5.20 10.13
N ALA A 367 10.77 5.20 11.41
CA ALA A 367 12.18 5.34 11.77
C ALA A 367 13.01 4.14 11.32
N ALA A 368 14.29 4.37 11.05
CA ALA A 368 15.22 3.29 10.72
C ALA A 368 15.26 2.23 11.83
N GLY A 369 15.24 0.97 11.43
CA GLY A 369 15.12 -0.19 12.33
C GLY A 369 13.74 -0.81 12.34
N TYR A 370 12.73 -0.12 11.79
CA TYR A 370 11.42 -0.66 11.44
C TYR A 370 11.21 -0.57 9.93
N LEU A 371 10.33 -1.43 9.42
CA LEU A 371 9.94 -1.43 8.02
C LEU A 371 8.46 -1.03 7.86
N PRO A 372 8.09 -0.36 6.77
CA PRO A 372 6.68 -0.18 6.40
C PRO A 372 5.95 -1.52 6.30
N ILE A 373 4.69 -1.56 6.73
CA ILE A 373 3.88 -2.80 6.69
C ILE A 373 3.86 -3.42 5.29
N LEU A 374 3.81 -2.59 4.26
CA LEU A 374 3.72 -3.03 2.85
C LEU A 374 4.96 -3.76 2.33
N ILE A 375 6.06 -3.78 3.09
CA ILE A 375 7.28 -4.51 2.73
C ILE A 375 7.69 -5.56 3.78
N LEU A 376 6.79 -5.90 4.71
CA LEU A 376 6.99 -7.03 5.62
C LEU A 376 6.65 -8.35 4.93
N ASN A 377 7.37 -9.41 5.28
CA ASN A 377 7.20 -10.78 4.76
C ASN A 377 7.22 -10.85 3.21
N LYS A 378 8.05 -10.02 2.57
CA LYS A 378 8.14 -9.92 1.11
C LYS A 378 9.37 -10.65 0.58
N PRO A 379 9.23 -11.34 -0.56
CA PRO A 379 10.41 -11.78 -1.30
C PRO A 379 11.21 -10.55 -1.75
N VAL A 380 12.50 -10.60 -1.57
CA VAL A 380 13.45 -9.55 -1.90
C VAL A 380 14.62 -10.13 -2.68
N LEU A 381 15.10 -9.37 -3.68
CA LEU A 381 16.28 -9.71 -4.47
C LEU A 381 17.44 -8.78 -4.10
N LEU A 382 18.48 -9.33 -3.49
CA LEU A 382 19.72 -8.61 -3.17
C LEU A 382 20.56 -8.47 -4.43
N THR A 383 20.80 -7.25 -4.90
CA THR A 383 21.44 -7.05 -6.21
C THR A 383 22.94 -7.35 -6.21
N ALA A 384 23.63 -7.11 -5.09
CA ALA A 384 25.06 -7.39 -4.98
C ALA A 384 25.41 -8.90 -5.01
N SER A 385 24.54 -9.77 -4.46
CA SER A 385 24.77 -11.22 -4.40
C SER A 385 23.93 -12.03 -5.39
N GLY A 386 22.81 -11.47 -5.86
CA GLY A 386 21.79 -12.20 -6.62
C GLY A 386 20.96 -13.15 -5.77
N GLU A 387 21.09 -13.10 -4.44
CA GLU A 387 20.34 -13.93 -3.51
C GLU A 387 18.90 -13.43 -3.36
N ARG A 388 17.96 -14.37 -3.37
CA ARG A 388 16.58 -14.09 -2.98
C ARG A 388 16.41 -14.40 -1.51
N ARG A 389 15.92 -13.44 -0.75
CA ARG A 389 15.61 -13.55 0.67
C ARG A 389 14.18 -13.11 0.95
N GLN A 390 13.84 -13.02 2.21
CA GLN A 390 12.57 -12.50 2.70
C GLN A 390 12.81 -11.44 3.76
N THR A 391 12.06 -10.35 3.69
CA THR A 391 12.06 -9.36 4.78
C THR A 391 11.39 -9.93 6.02
N PRO A 392 11.66 -9.37 7.23
CA PRO A 392 11.02 -9.84 8.45
C PRO A 392 9.49 -9.91 8.34
N ALA A 393 8.90 -11.00 8.82
CA ALA A 393 7.45 -11.20 8.79
C ALA A 393 6.73 -10.33 9.81
N ASN A 394 7.36 -10.07 10.94
CA ASN A 394 6.77 -9.35 12.06
C ASN A 394 7.75 -8.35 12.66
N GLN A 395 7.19 -7.32 13.27
CA GLN A 395 7.92 -6.36 14.09
C GLN A 395 7.07 -5.92 15.27
N PHE A 396 7.74 -5.52 16.35
CA PHE A 396 7.06 -5.19 17.59
C PHE A 396 6.15 -3.96 17.45
N SER A 397 4.92 -4.09 17.95
CA SER A 397 3.96 -3.01 18.11
C SER A 397 3.04 -3.28 19.28
N LYS A 398 2.89 -2.30 20.18
CA LYS A 398 1.93 -2.36 21.28
C LYS A 398 1.20 -1.04 21.42
N VAL A 399 -0.11 -1.12 21.68
CA VAL A 399 -0.97 0.03 21.97
C VAL A 399 -1.61 -0.15 23.35
N VAL A 400 -1.50 0.86 24.20
CA VAL A 400 -2.16 0.90 25.51
C VAL A 400 -3.01 2.15 25.58
N ASN A 401 -4.33 2.01 25.79
CA ASN A 401 -5.28 3.11 25.93
C ASN A 401 -5.92 3.12 27.33
N ASP A 402 -5.82 4.24 28.02
CA ASP A 402 -6.50 4.50 29.31
C ASP A 402 -7.49 5.63 29.14
N MET A 403 -8.77 5.37 29.41
CA MET A 403 -9.86 6.31 29.19
C MET A 403 -10.72 6.46 30.46
N THR A 404 -11.11 7.69 30.77
CA THR A 404 -12.06 8.00 31.85
C THR A 404 -13.16 8.90 31.30
N PHE A 405 -14.40 8.55 31.60
CA PHE A 405 -15.60 9.30 31.28
C PHE A 405 -16.33 9.65 32.57
N LYS A 406 -16.47 10.94 32.87
CA LYS A 406 -17.25 11.44 34.00
C LYS A 406 -18.62 11.85 33.47
N VAL A 407 -19.61 10.96 33.64
CA VAL A 407 -20.96 11.14 33.10
C VAL A 407 -21.75 12.11 33.99
N ALA A 408 -22.38 13.09 33.39
CA ALA A 408 -23.30 14.01 34.07
C ALA A 408 -24.75 13.46 34.01
N GLY A 409 -25.64 13.98 34.89
CA GLY A 409 -27.07 13.61 34.88
C GLY A 409 -27.80 13.91 33.57
N SER A 410 -27.26 14.80 32.73
CA SER A 410 -27.77 15.08 31.37
C SER A 410 -27.38 14.02 30.34
N GLY A 411 -26.49 13.08 30.68
CA GLY A 411 -25.92 12.13 29.71
C GLY A 411 -24.70 12.64 28.96
N ALA A 412 -24.32 13.89 29.13
CA ALA A 412 -23.02 14.40 28.68
C ALA A 412 -21.87 13.82 29.53
N ALA A 413 -20.65 13.82 29.03
CA ALA A 413 -19.51 13.37 29.82
C ALA A 413 -18.25 14.18 29.52
N ASP A 414 -17.51 14.51 30.58
CA ASP A 414 -16.13 14.96 30.46
C ASP A 414 -15.23 13.73 30.32
N PHE A 415 -14.27 13.79 29.41
CA PHE A 415 -13.39 12.66 29.15
C PHE A 415 -11.90 13.00 29.19
N THR A 416 -11.12 11.99 29.51
CA THR A 416 -9.67 11.95 29.31
C THR A 416 -9.34 10.60 28.68
N SER A 417 -8.61 10.63 27.54
CA SER A 417 -8.08 9.44 26.89
C SER A 417 -6.57 9.60 26.71
N VAL A 418 -5.82 8.62 27.18
CA VAL A 418 -4.36 8.57 27.09
C VAL A 418 -3.97 7.32 26.31
N ALA A 419 -3.39 7.51 25.14
CA ALA A 419 -2.81 6.43 24.36
C ALA A 419 -1.29 6.44 24.46
N THR A 420 -0.70 5.29 24.75
CA THR A 420 0.74 5.02 24.68
C THR A 420 0.97 3.95 23.61
N VAL A 421 1.77 4.29 22.61
CA VAL A 421 2.07 3.42 21.48
C VAL A 421 3.57 3.13 21.46
N GLU A 422 3.95 1.89 21.21
CA GLU A 422 5.33 1.41 21.21
C GLU A 422 5.65 0.70 19.89
N GLY A 423 6.95 0.66 19.54
CA GLY A 423 7.43 0.00 18.33
C GLY A 423 7.12 0.76 17.04
N TRP A 424 6.97 0.05 15.94
CA TRP A 424 6.76 0.68 14.63
C TRP A 424 5.51 1.58 14.58
N ALA A 425 4.45 1.21 15.29
CA ALA A 425 3.24 2.02 15.33
C ALA A 425 3.45 3.38 16.02
N ALA A 426 4.42 3.51 16.93
CA ALA A 426 4.77 4.79 17.53
C ALA A 426 5.28 5.79 16.49
N GLU A 427 6.08 5.33 15.55
CA GLU A 427 6.61 6.16 14.46
C GLU A 427 5.50 6.56 13.49
N SER A 428 4.68 5.61 13.08
CA SER A 428 3.53 5.89 12.22
C SER A 428 2.58 6.92 12.82
N ASN A 429 2.27 6.80 14.11
CA ASN A 429 1.45 7.78 14.83
C ASN A 429 2.14 9.15 14.89
N ARG A 430 3.43 9.19 15.20
CA ARG A 430 4.21 10.45 15.26
C ARG A 430 4.16 11.18 13.92
N TYR A 431 4.34 10.46 12.82
CA TYR A 431 4.26 11.02 11.48
C TYR A 431 2.87 11.58 11.16
N VAL A 432 1.80 10.83 11.44
CA VAL A 432 0.42 11.29 11.21
C VAL A 432 0.18 12.63 11.89
N TYR A 433 0.56 12.76 13.16
CA TYR A 433 0.37 14.01 13.89
C TYR A 433 1.34 15.12 13.44
N LYS A 434 2.55 14.80 13.00
CA LYS A 434 3.50 15.74 12.43
C LYS A 434 3.00 16.33 11.11
N SER A 435 2.40 15.52 10.25
CA SER A 435 1.89 15.92 8.94
C SER A 435 0.53 16.64 8.99
N MET A 436 -0.18 16.56 10.13
CA MET A 436 -1.49 17.18 10.31
C MET A 436 -1.37 18.70 10.42
N LYS A 437 -2.20 19.43 9.66
CA LYS A 437 -2.25 20.90 9.75
C LYS A 437 -2.73 21.35 11.16
N PRO A 438 -2.28 22.49 11.68
CA PRO A 438 -2.72 22.99 13.00
C PRO A 438 -4.25 23.05 13.12
N THR A 439 -4.95 23.57 12.12
CA THR A 439 -6.42 23.66 12.09
C THR A 439 -7.10 22.29 12.20
N ASP A 440 -6.52 21.26 11.56
CA ASP A 440 -7.08 19.91 11.60
C ASP A 440 -6.87 19.25 12.97
N ARG A 441 -5.75 19.58 13.65
CA ARG A 441 -5.50 19.15 15.04
C ARG A 441 -6.52 19.73 16.01
N ASP A 442 -6.90 20.99 15.83
CA ASP A 442 -7.89 21.67 16.70
C ASP A 442 -9.28 21.05 16.52
N LEU A 443 -9.61 20.53 15.34
CA LEU A 443 -10.88 19.88 15.02
C LEU A 443 -10.88 18.36 15.23
N LEU A 444 -9.72 17.75 15.51
CA LEU A 444 -9.57 16.29 15.56
C LEU A 444 -10.58 15.62 16.49
N ILE A 445 -10.75 16.15 17.71
CA ILE A 445 -11.67 15.57 18.70
C ILE A 445 -13.12 15.65 18.21
N GLN A 446 -13.53 16.79 17.66
CA GLN A 446 -14.88 16.97 17.10
C GLN A 446 -15.14 15.99 15.96
N GLN A 447 -14.15 15.79 15.06
CA GLN A 447 -14.26 14.83 13.95
C GLN A 447 -14.39 13.39 14.44
N ILE A 448 -13.58 12.99 15.45
CA ILE A 448 -13.69 11.67 16.06
C ILE A 448 -15.07 11.47 16.67
N LEU A 449 -15.56 12.40 17.51
CA LEU A 449 -16.87 12.30 18.13
C LEU A 449 -17.98 12.20 17.08
N THR A 450 -17.94 13.05 16.04
CA THR A 450 -18.92 13.06 14.94
C THR A 450 -18.96 11.73 14.18
N ALA A 451 -17.81 11.10 13.93
CA ALA A 451 -17.74 9.81 13.26
C ALA A 451 -18.49 8.69 14.02
N TYR A 452 -18.68 8.86 15.33
CA TYR A 452 -19.45 7.92 16.18
C TYR A 452 -20.84 8.45 16.55
N GLY A 453 -21.36 9.45 15.83
CA GLY A 453 -22.67 10.03 16.09
C GLY A 453 -22.78 10.85 17.38
N GLN A 454 -21.62 11.27 17.91
CA GLN A 454 -21.54 12.11 19.12
C GLN A 454 -21.22 13.57 18.74
N THR A 455 -21.63 14.49 19.62
CA THR A 455 -21.28 15.91 19.54
C THR A 455 -20.38 16.28 20.71
N GLY A 456 -19.55 17.29 20.52
CA GLY A 456 -18.65 17.75 21.60
C GLY A 456 -17.37 18.36 21.04
N SER A 457 -16.45 18.66 21.96
CA SER A 457 -15.15 19.27 21.62
C SER A 457 -14.09 18.87 22.65
N GLY A 458 -12.84 19.17 22.32
CA GLY A 458 -11.74 18.86 23.23
C GLY A 458 -10.41 19.41 22.78
N LYS A 459 -9.38 19.03 23.52
CA LYS A 459 -7.97 19.39 23.27
C LYS A 459 -7.15 18.12 23.09
N PHE A 460 -6.19 18.21 22.18
CA PHE A 460 -5.26 17.13 21.88
C PHE A 460 -3.82 17.56 22.18
N LYS A 461 -3.06 16.68 22.85
CA LYS A 461 -1.65 16.87 23.14
C LYS A 461 -0.87 15.60 22.83
N THR A 462 0.38 15.74 22.38
CA THR A 462 1.29 14.61 22.13
C THR A 462 2.61 14.79 22.88
N SER A 463 3.35 13.70 23.07
CA SER A 463 4.79 13.73 23.31
C SER A 463 5.51 14.36 22.11
N SER A 464 6.84 14.48 22.20
CA SER A 464 7.63 15.07 21.10
C SER A 464 7.30 14.42 19.76
N LEU A 465 7.09 15.26 18.75
CA LEU A 465 6.95 14.85 17.34
C LEU A 465 8.31 14.78 16.61
N VAL A 466 9.39 15.06 17.35
CA VAL A 466 10.77 15.04 16.83
C VAL A 466 11.56 13.97 17.58
N GLY A 467 12.42 13.26 16.85
CA GLY A 467 13.26 12.18 17.37
C GLY A 467 12.57 10.80 17.32
N ASN A 468 13.34 9.78 17.65
CA ASN A 468 12.99 8.35 17.49
C ASN A 468 12.77 7.68 18.85
N ALA A 469 11.99 8.30 19.75
CA ALA A 469 11.65 7.65 21.01
C ALA A 469 10.79 6.41 20.76
N GLU A 470 11.15 5.27 21.34
CA GLU A 470 10.44 4.00 21.19
C GLU A 470 8.95 4.07 21.58
N LYS A 471 8.59 5.06 22.42
CA LYS A 471 7.22 5.28 22.87
C LYS A 471 6.70 6.63 22.39
N PHE A 472 5.48 6.62 21.94
CA PHE A 472 4.73 7.83 21.60
C PHE A 472 3.47 7.92 22.45
N LYS A 473 3.25 9.07 23.10
CA LYS A 473 2.10 9.31 23.96
C LYS A 473 1.22 10.40 23.37
N SER A 474 -0.08 10.15 23.32
CA SER A 474 -1.10 11.16 22.99
C SER A 474 -2.14 11.25 24.11
N THR A 475 -2.67 12.44 24.33
CA THR A 475 -3.71 12.70 25.33
C THR A 475 -4.80 13.53 24.71
N MET A 476 -6.04 13.05 24.82
CA MET A 476 -7.25 13.77 24.45
C MET A 476 -8.03 14.10 25.72
N THR A 477 -8.47 15.35 25.87
CA THR A 477 -9.35 15.79 26.95
C THR A 477 -10.46 16.63 26.37
N GLY A 478 -11.66 16.50 26.88
CA GLY A 478 -12.79 17.26 26.37
C GLY A 478 -14.12 16.84 26.97
N ARG A 479 -15.18 17.18 26.23
CA ARG A 479 -16.55 16.88 26.60
C ARG A 479 -17.29 16.33 25.38
N THR A 480 -18.09 15.28 25.60
CA THR A 480 -19.14 14.84 24.68
C THR A 480 -20.50 15.20 25.29
N ASP A 481 -21.40 15.73 24.47
CA ASP A 481 -22.69 16.23 24.92
C ASP A 481 -23.76 15.14 25.00
N ASN A 482 -23.56 14.01 24.35
CA ASN A 482 -24.54 12.93 24.16
C ASN A 482 -23.92 11.53 24.25
N LEU A 483 -23.09 11.27 25.28
CA LEU A 483 -22.53 9.94 25.50
C LEU A 483 -23.62 8.91 25.86
N VAL A 484 -24.58 9.32 26.68
CA VAL A 484 -25.68 8.49 27.20
C VAL A 484 -26.98 9.26 27.12
N ASN A 485 -28.08 8.61 26.72
CA ASN A 485 -29.42 9.25 26.67
C ASN A 485 -30.11 9.09 28.02
N LEU A 486 -29.83 9.94 28.98
CA LEU A 486 -30.52 10.02 30.26
C LEU A 486 -31.67 11.05 30.18
N PRO A 487 -32.75 10.91 31.00
CA PRO A 487 -33.04 9.90 32.03
C PRO A 487 -33.67 8.62 31.50
N GLY A 488 -33.69 7.56 32.34
CA GLY A 488 -34.41 6.30 32.12
C GLY A 488 -33.51 5.07 32.28
N PRO A 489 -34.06 3.86 32.22
CA PRO A 489 -33.24 2.66 32.09
C PRO A 489 -32.62 2.61 30.71
N ILE A 490 -31.30 2.50 30.63
CA ILE A 490 -30.59 2.54 29.35
C ILE A 490 -29.35 1.64 29.34
N GLY A 491 -29.02 1.15 28.15
CA GLY A 491 -27.73 0.50 27.87
C GLY A 491 -26.66 1.52 27.47
N VAL A 492 -25.59 1.60 28.23
CA VAL A 492 -24.41 2.41 27.91
C VAL A 492 -23.42 1.53 27.16
N PRO A 493 -23.02 1.88 25.92
CA PRO A 493 -22.02 1.13 25.19
C PRO A 493 -20.72 1.00 25.97
N THR A 494 -20.17 -0.20 26.00
CA THR A 494 -18.88 -0.48 26.66
C THR A 494 -17.68 -0.05 25.83
N LEU A 495 -17.92 0.30 24.57
CA LEU A 495 -16.92 0.77 23.61
C LEU A 495 -17.01 2.29 23.49
N SER A 496 -15.89 2.97 23.66
CA SER A 496 -15.80 4.42 23.51
C SER A 496 -15.38 4.82 22.10
N SER A 497 -15.92 5.93 21.61
CA SER A 497 -15.50 6.58 20.36
C SER A 497 -14.02 7.01 20.35
N LEU A 498 -13.44 7.23 21.54
CA LEU A 498 -12.04 7.64 21.72
C LEU A 498 -11.10 6.44 21.84
N ALA A 499 -11.62 5.20 21.87
CA ALA A 499 -10.84 3.99 21.85
C ALA A 499 -10.27 3.78 20.46
N GLY A 500 -8.96 3.67 20.35
CA GLY A 500 -8.29 3.19 19.14
C GLY A 500 -7.86 1.73 19.36
N GLY A 501 -7.40 1.07 18.35
CA GLY A 501 -6.70 -0.19 18.47
C GLY A 501 -7.59 -1.42 18.51
N ILE A 502 -8.21 -1.83 19.63
CA ILE A 502 -9.01 -3.07 19.68
C ILE A 502 -10.16 -3.05 18.67
N LEU A 503 -10.93 -1.95 18.64
CA LEU A 503 -12.02 -1.81 17.68
C LEU A 503 -11.52 -1.94 16.25
N GLN A 504 -10.46 -1.24 15.89
CA GLN A 504 -9.89 -1.26 14.54
C GLN A 504 -9.35 -2.65 14.16
N ASN A 505 -8.64 -3.32 15.09
CA ASN A 505 -8.11 -4.66 14.87
C ASN A 505 -9.23 -5.69 14.68
N VAL A 506 -10.26 -5.67 15.53
CA VAL A 506 -11.41 -6.59 15.41
C VAL A 506 -12.15 -6.35 14.11
N PHE A 507 -12.39 -5.09 13.72
CA PHE A 507 -13.07 -4.78 12.46
C PHE A 507 -12.23 -5.14 11.23
N ALA A 508 -10.91 -5.03 11.27
CA ALA A 508 -10.04 -5.46 10.18
C ALA A 508 -10.23 -6.97 9.89
N PHE A 509 -10.31 -7.80 10.93
CA PHE A 509 -10.61 -9.22 10.79
C PHE A 509 -12.07 -9.50 10.43
N ALA A 510 -13.03 -8.73 10.97
CA ALA A 510 -14.46 -8.92 10.75
C ALA A 510 -14.99 -8.28 9.45
N SER A 511 -14.14 -7.65 8.64
CA SER A 511 -14.51 -6.95 7.41
C SER A 511 -15.11 -7.88 6.35
N GLU A 512 -14.71 -9.14 6.35
CA GLU A 512 -15.25 -10.18 5.47
C GLU A 512 -15.89 -11.29 6.32
N LYS A 513 -17.04 -11.82 5.85
CA LYS A 513 -17.71 -12.94 6.51
C LYS A 513 -17.07 -14.27 6.16
N GLU A 514 -16.54 -14.39 4.98
CA GLU A 514 -15.83 -15.54 4.42
C GLU A 514 -14.70 -15.01 3.54
N ARG A 515 -13.62 -15.77 3.45
CA ARG A 515 -12.50 -15.45 2.59
C ARG A 515 -12.19 -16.59 1.64
N THR A 516 -11.85 -16.20 0.41
CA THR A 516 -11.37 -17.09 -0.65
C THR A 516 -9.95 -16.71 -1.07
N GLN A 517 -9.46 -15.58 -0.58
CA GLN A 517 -8.14 -15.02 -0.90
C GLN A 517 -7.30 -14.91 0.36
N GLY A 518 -5.98 -15.08 0.23
CA GLY A 518 -5.03 -14.75 1.29
C GLY A 518 -5.13 -13.25 1.64
N PHE A 519 -4.89 -12.89 2.88
CA PHE A 519 -5.03 -11.52 3.35
C PHE A 519 -3.93 -11.14 4.35
N VAL A 520 -3.65 -9.83 4.43
CA VAL A 520 -2.63 -9.30 5.35
C VAL A 520 -3.13 -9.38 6.79
N CYS A 521 -2.36 -10.04 7.66
CA CYS A 521 -2.70 -10.31 9.06
C CYS A 521 -1.50 -10.08 9.99
N ILE A 522 -1.16 -8.83 10.24
CA ILE A 522 0.03 -8.43 11.01
C ILE A 522 -0.18 -8.66 12.51
N SER A 523 0.83 -9.24 13.17
CA SER A 523 0.85 -9.42 14.62
C SER A 523 0.75 -8.08 15.36
N SER A 524 -0.08 -8.03 16.41
CA SER A 524 -0.32 -6.81 17.18
C SER A 524 -0.75 -7.12 18.62
N GLU A 525 -0.51 -6.17 19.53
CA GLU A 525 -1.00 -6.22 20.91
C GLU A 525 -1.65 -4.90 21.28
N THR A 526 -2.87 -4.96 21.82
CA THR A 526 -3.63 -3.79 22.27
C THR A 526 -4.26 -4.05 23.62
N GLU A 527 -4.08 -3.12 24.56
CA GLU A 527 -4.71 -3.10 25.87
C GLU A 527 -5.55 -1.83 26.00
N GLU A 528 -6.76 -1.95 26.48
CA GLU A 528 -7.66 -0.81 26.71
C GLU A 528 -8.28 -0.88 28.10
N THR A 529 -8.22 0.24 28.82
CA THR A 529 -8.95 0.44 30.07
C THR A 529 -9.91 1.60 29.89
N SER A 530 -11.22 1.37 30.10
CA SER A 530 -12.25 2.41 30.11
C SER A 530 -12.92 2.46 31.47
N ARG A 531 -12.96 3.65 32.08
CA ARG A 531 -13.65 3.93 33.33
C ARG A 531 -14.81 4.87 33.09
N PHE A 532 -16.03 4.43 33.37
CA PHE A 532 -17.24 5.24 33.33
C PHE A 532 -17.66 5.58 34.77
N GLU A 533 -17.60 6.83 35.15
CA GLU A 533 -18.03 7.35 36.45
C GLU A 533 -19.41 7.95 36.29
N PHE A 534 -20.41 7.37 36.96
CA PHE A 534 -21.80 7.84 36.95
C PHE A 534 -22.10 8.76 38.15
N PRO A 535 -23.01 9.73 37.98
CA PRO A 535 -23.44 10.55 39.11
C PRO A 535 -24.32 9.74 40.07
N LYS A 536 -24.46 10.19 41.30
CA LYS A 536 -25.19 9.47 42.37
C LYS A 536 -26.66 9.18 42.04
N GLU A 537 -27.23 9.98 41.16
CA GLU A 537 -28.62 9.83 40.67
C GLU A 537 -28.76 8.68 39.66
N VAL A 538 -27.68 8.04 39.27
CA VAL A 538 -27.69 6.94 38.28
C VAL A 538 -27.21 5.66 38.95
N SER A 539 -28.08 4.67 39.05
CA SER A 539 -27.77 3.33 39.54
C SER A 539 -27.25 2.42 38.46
N ILE A 540 -26.15 1.73 38.71
CA ILE A 540 -25.61 0.66 37.87
C ILE A 540 -26.37 -0.63 38.20
N LEU A 541 -27.25 -1.07 37.29
CA LEU A 541 -28.10 -2.26 37.47
C LEU A 541 -27.37 -3.55 37.09
N ALA A 542 -26.63 -3.54 35.98
CA ALA A 542 -25.91 -4.69 35.52
C ALA A 542 -24.66 -4.29 34.69
N VAL A 543 -23.66 -5.15 34.75
CA VAL A 543 -22.46 -5.08 33.90
C VAL A 543 -22.36 -6.38 33.09
N PRO A 544 -21.72 -6.37 31.90
CA PRO A 544 -21.50 -7.57 31.14
C PRO A 544 -20.68 -8.62 31.89
N LYS A 545 -20.80 -9.87 31.48
CA LYS A 545 -19.95 -10.94 31.97
C LYS A 545 -18.55 -10.86 31.36
N ALA A 546 -17.55 -11.28 32.12
CA ALA A 546 -16.20 -11.39 31.59
C ALA A 546 -16.14 -12.39 30.41
N VAL A 547 -15.29 -12.09 29.45
CA VAL A 547 -15.08 -12.90 28.25
C VAL A 547 -13.60 -13.25 28.14
N THR A 548 -13.31 -14.51 27.83
CA THR A 548 -11.96 -14.97 27.46
C THR A 548 -12.07 -15.85 26.22
N LEU A 549 -11.38 -15.48 25.16
CA LEU A 549 -11.35 -16.18 23.89
C LEU A 549 -9.90 -16.45 23.53
N GLN A 550 -9.53 -17.72 23.46
CA GLN A 550 -8.19 -18.16 23.09
C GLN A 550 -8.29 -19.17 21.97
N LYS A 551 -7.56 -18.93 20.90
CA LYS A 551 -7.39 -19.88 19.81
C LYS A 551 -6.13 -19.52 19.04
N SER A 552 -5.28 -20.52 18.74
CA SER A 552 -4.00 -20.48 18.06
C SER A 552 -3.29 -19.10 18.05
N ASP A 553 -3.82 -18.13 17.32
CA ASP A 553 -3.21 -16.82 17.06
C ASP A 553 -3.82 -15.69 17.89
N PHE A 554 -4.98 -15.93 18.51
CA PHE A 554 -5.71 -14.92 19.30
C PHE A 554 -5.67 -15.23 20.80
N ASP A 555 -5.36 -14.19 21.59
CA ASP A 555 -5.58 -14.12 23.02
C ASP A 555 -6.38 -12.84 23.31
N TYR A 556 -7.70 -13.01 23.55
CA TYR A 556 -8.62 -11.92 23.86
C TYR A 556 -9.23 -12.10 25.23
N SER A 557 -9.26 -11.02 26.00
CA SER A 557 -9.97 -10.98 27.27
C SER A 557 -10.68 -9.64 27.46
N ALA A 558 -11.85 -9.69 28.10
CA ALA A 558 -12.61 -8.54 28.55
C ALA A 558 -13.12 -8.76 29.98
N THR A 559 -12.92 -7.80 30.86
CA THR A 559 -13.45 -7.81 32.22
C THR A 559 -14.23 -6.55 32.51
N TYR A 560 -15.27 -6.68 33.34
CA TYR A 560 -16.21 -5.63 33.70
C TYR A 560 -16.39 -5.62 35.20
N THR A 561 -15.94 -4.57 35.87
CA THR A 561 -15.95 -4.47 37.31
C THR A 561 -16.73 -3.23 37.75
N LYS A 562 -17.75 -3.43 38.59
CA LYS A 562 -18.40 -2.33 39.30
C LYS A 562 -17.49 -1.89 40.46
N ASP A 563 -17.19 -0.60 40.48
CA ASP A 563 -16.32 0.03 41.50
C ASP A 563 -17.03 1.29 42.08
N GLY A 564 -17.88 1.07 43.08
CA GLY A 564 -18.77 2.11 43.62
C GLY A 564 -19.75 2.59 42.52
N ASP A 565 -19.72 3.89 42.23
CA ASP A 565 -20.53 4.54 41.19
C ASP A 565 -19.85 4.50 39.82
N ALA A 566 -18.80 3.68 39.66
CA ALA A 566 -18.10 3.54 38.39
C ALA A 566 -18.13 2.09 37.87
N VAL A 567 -17.92 1.97 36.56
CA VAL A 567 -17.62 0.69 35.90
C VAL A 567 -16.26 0.78 35.22
N VAL A 568 -15.40 -0.18 35.54
CA VAL A 568 -14.09 -0.33 34.90
C VAL A 568 -14.14 -1.50 33.93
N ILE A 569 -13.80 -1.24 32.68
CA ILE A 569 -13.73 -2.19 31.60
C ILE A 569 -12.27 -2.33 31.21
N LYS A 570 -11.75 -3.56 31.21
CA LYS A 570 -10.40 -3.83 30.72
C LYS A 570 -10.51 -4.82 29.58
N ARG A 571 -9.93 -4.50 28.45
CA ARG A 571 -9.82 -5.38 27.28
C ARG A 571 -8.37 -5.55 26.88
N ARG A 572 -8.00 -6.76 26.49
CA ARG A 572 -6.72 -7.06 25.88
C ARG A 572 -6.94 -7.92 24.65
N LEU A 573 -6.32 -7.53 23.56
CA LEU A 573 -6.25 -8.31 22.33
C LEU A 573 -4.78 -8.48 21.96
N LYS A 574 -4.32 -9.72 21.86
CA LYS A 574 -3.04 -10.07 21.26
C LYS A 574 -3.30 -11.00 20.09
N PHE A 575 -2.81 -10.61 18.94
CA PHE A 575 -2.77 -11.45 17.74
C PHE A 575 -1.30 -11.74 17.42
N THR A 576 -0.95 -13.01 17.22
CA THR A 576 0.42 -13.43 16.91
C THR A 576 0.37 -14.48 15.83
N HIS A 577 0.90 -14.14 14.66
CA HIS A 577 0.99 -15.06 13.52
C HIS A 577 2.43 -15.09 13.01
N PRO A 578 2.98 -16.26 12.57
CA PRO A 578 4.36 -16.35 12.10
C PRO A 578 4.61 -15.53 10.84
N ASP A 579 3.63 -15.48 9.94
CA ASP A 579 3.69 -14.77 8.67
C ASP A 579 2.83 -13.49 8.68
N ALA A 580 3.09 -12.58 7.73
CA ALA A 580 2.28 -11.39 7.57
C ALA A 580 1.03 -11.62 6.69
N VAL A 581 0.85 -12.83 6.16
CA VAL A 581 -0.28 -13.23 5.33
C VAL A 581 -0.93 -14.48 5.92
N CYS A 582 -2.24 -14.39 6.13
CA CYS A 582 -3.09 -15.51 6.53
C CYS A 582 -3.83 -16.10 5.32
N SER A 583 -4.06 -17.41 5.35
CA SER A 583 -4.85 -18.13 4.35
C SER A 583 -6.36 -18.08 4.63
N PRO A 584 -7.21 -18.38 3.63
CA PRO A 584 -8.65 -18.57 3.84
C PRO A 584 -9.00 -19.66 4.87
N GLU A 585 -8.22 -20.74 4.92
CA GLU A 585 -8.41 -21.86 5.86
C GLU A 585 -8.10 -21.41 7.29
N GLU A 586 -7.05 -20.63 7.50
CA GLU A 586 -6.72 -20.03 8.79
C GLU A 586 -7.82 -19.07 9.24
N PHE A 587 -8.32 -18.21 8.32
CA PHE A 587 -9.44 -17.31 8.61
C PHE A 587 -10.69 -18.09 9.06
N ALA A 588 -11.05 -19.19 8.39
CA ALA A 588 -12.17 -20.02 8.79
C ALA A 588 -11.99 -20.54 10.23
N GLY A 589 -10.76 -20.88 10.60
CA GLY A 589 -10.39 -21.25 11.97
C GLY A 589 -10.51 -20.10 12.99
N MET A 590 -10.25 -18.85 12.59
CA MET A 590 -10.31 -17.66 13.44
C MET A 590 -11.74 -17.15 13.67
N LYS A 591 -12.67 -17.44 12.75
CA LYS A 591 -14.04 -16.89 12.71
C LYS A 591 -14.81 -16.95 14.02
N PRO A 592 -14.84 -18.07 14.79
CA PRO A 592 -15.56 -18.13 16.06
C PRO A 592 -15.03 -17.13 17.11
N VAL A 593 -13.70 -16.88 17.12
CA VAL A 593 -13.09 -15.91 18.02
C VAL A 593 -13.41 -14.48 17.58
N ILE A 594 -13.35 -14.23 16.28
CA ILE A 594 -13.71 -12.91 15.70
C ILE A 594 -15.17 -12.57 16.04
N GLU A 595 -16.11 -13.52 15.85
CA GLU A 595 -17.52 -13.35 16.19
C GLU A 595 -17.71 -13.12 17.70
N GLY A 596 -16.96 -13.84 18.54
CA GLY A 596 -16.97 -13.65 19.99
C GLY A 596 -16.50 -12.26 20.39
N MET A 597 -15.41 -11.74 19.78
CA MET A 597 -14.93 -10.38 20.01
C MET A 597 -15.95 -9.32 19.54
N VAL A 598 -16.55 -9.49 18.36
CA VAL A 598 -17.59 -8.58 17.84
C VAL A 598 -18.81 -8.54 18.79
N ASN A 599 -19.20 -9.69 19.35
CA ASN A 599 -20.31 -9.75 20.31
C ASN A 599 -19.95 -9.05 21.63
N ASP A 600 -18.72 -9.20 22.13
CA ASP A 600 -18.27 -8.47 23.32
C ASP A 600 -18.25 -6.96 23.11
N LEU A 601 -17.79 -6.47 21.95
CA LEU A 601 -17.77 -5.04 21.63
C LEU A 601 -19.17 -4.40 21.56
N LYS A 602 -20.23 -5.19 21.36
CA LYS A 602 -21.64 -4.75 21.39
C LYS A 602 -22.26 -4.76 22.80
N SER A 603 -21.53 -5.23 23.81
CA SER A 603 -22.04 -5.33 25.17
C SER A 603 -22.33 -3.95 25.77
N GLN A 604 -23.25 -3.89 26.74
CA GLN A 604 -23.71 -2.66 27.35
C GLN A 604 -23.72 -2.75 28.88
N ILE A 605 -23.38 -1.66 29.54
CA ILE A 605 -23.66 -1.44 30.96
C ILE A 605 -25.13 -1.02 31.09
N ILE A 606 -25.90 -1.63 31.96
CA ILE A 606 -27.29 -1.23 32.20
C ILE A 606 -27.34 -0.28 33.38
N VAL A 607 -27.84 0.91 33.15
CA VAL A 607 -28.01 1.94 34.18
C VAL A 607 -29.45 2.44 34.23
N GLN A 608 -29.83 3.04 35.36
CA GLN A 608 -31.14 3.65 35.56
C GLN A 608 -31.00 4.92 36.39
N THR A 609 -31.69 5.99 36.00
CA THR A 609 -31.84 7.19 36.85
C THR A 609 -32.76 6.86 38.02
N LEU A 610 -32.37 7.25 39.24
CA LEU A 610 -33.14 7.05 40.46
C LEU A 610 -34.36 7.96 40.49
#